data_a2636d048e8915219a6a3454b336fa44
#
_entry.id   a2636d048e8915219a6a3454b336fa44
#
_cell.length_a   1.000
_cell.length_b   1.000
_cell.length_c   1.000
_cell.angle_alpha   90.00
_cell.angle_beta   90.00
_cell.angle_gamma   90.00
#
_symmetry.space_group_name_H-M   'P 1'
#
loop_
_entity.id
_entity.type
_entity.pdbx_description
1 polymer ?
#
loop_
_entity_poly.entity_id
_entity_poly.type
_entity_poly.pdbx_seq_one_letter_code
_entity_poly.pdbx_strand_id
1 'polypeptide(L)'
;MANLSNWYESKSLLVQALVDLICQRTSFVLKETEMDRFLLMLADYGIKSENEFADSFFGEYEGNEDDVLQQFVQDWCALTKGCLPKQLLKQNNSAKLWHELIQFDFHRIVFNGNTYFFRRNF
;
A
#
# COMPACT_ATOMS: atom_id res chain seq x y z
N MET A 1 -8.79 -24.56 9.45
CA MET A 1 -9.67 -24.31 8.31
C MET A 1 -10.96 -23.64 8.73
N ALA A 2 -11.72 -24.29 9.61
CA ALA A 2 -12.95 -23.69 10.13
C ALA A 2 -12.71 -22.34 10.79
N ASN A 3 -11.53 -22.12 11.34
CA ASN A 3 -11.21 -20.90 12.07
C ASN A 3 -11.18 -19.63 11.19
N LEU A 4 -10.69 -19.75 9.97
CA LEU A 4 -10.67 -18.59 9.05
C LEU A 4 -12.08 -18.15 8.70
N SER A 5 -12.98 -19.12 8.48
CA SER A 5 -14.36 -18.82 8.18
C SER A 5 -15.05 -18.12 9.36
N ASN A 6 -14.82 -18.63 10.58
CA ASN A 6 -15.38 -18.02 11.78
C ASN A 6 -14.84 -16.62 12.02
N TRP A 7 -13.54 -16.42 11.82
CA TRP A 7 -12.93 -15.12 11.96
C TRP A 7 -13.54 -14.12 10.98
N TYR A 8 -13.66 -14.52 9.72
CA TYR A 8 -14.22 -13.68 8.65
C TYR A 8 -15.66 -13.30 8.96
N GLU A 9 -16.47 -14.29 9.35
CA GLU A 9 -17.88 -14.07 9.65
C GLU A 9 -18.10 -13.19 10.88
N SER A 10 -17.12 -13.15 11.79
CA SER A 10 -17.22 -12.31 12.98
C SER A 10 -17.04 -10.82 12.65
N LYS A 11 -16.52 -10.49 11.47
CA LYS A 11 -16.28 -9.11 11.07
C LYS A 11 -17.56 -8.50 10.49
N SER A 12 -17.66 -7.17 10.57
CA SER A 12 -18.75 -6.46 9.92
C SER A 12 -18.68 -6.65 8.40
N LEU A 13 -19.80 -6.43 7.72
CA LEU A 13 -19.82 -6.52 6.25
C LEU A 13 -18.84 -5.53 5.62
N LEU A 14 -18.68 -4.37 6.23
CA LEU A 14 -17.73 -3.36 5.76
C LEU A 14 -16.29 -3.90 5.79
N VAL A 15 -15.92 -4.54 6.88
CA VAL A 15 -14.57 -5.11 7.04
C VAL A 15 -14.40 -6.33 6.14
N GLN A 16 -15.42 -7.15 5.98
CA GLN A 16 -15.35 -8.29 5.06
C GLN A 16 -15.06 -7.85 3.63
N ALA A 17 -15.74 -6.80 3.17
CA ALA A 17 -15.49 -6.25 1.84
C ALA A 17 -14.07 -5.73 1.70
N LEU A 18 -13.54 -5.08 2.73
CA LEU A 18 -12.15 -4.61 2.73
C LEU A 18 -11.17 -5.78 2.67
N VAL A 19 -11.38 -6.82 3.46
CA VAL A 19 -10.54 -8.01 3.45
C VAL A 19 -10.53 -8.67 2.07
N ASP A 20 -11.71 -8.82 1.46
CA ASP A 20 -11.83 -9.39 0.14
C ASP A 20 -11.03 -8.60 -0.90
N LEU A 21 -11.11 -7.28 -0.84
CA LEU A 21 -10.40 -6.41 -1.78
C LEU A 21 -8.88 -6.50 -1.57
N ILE A 22 -8.42 -6.52 -0.32
CA ILE A 22 -7.00 -6.68 -0.02
C ILE A 22 -6.47 -7.98 -0.65
N CYS A 23 -7.20 -9.07 -0.48
CA CYS A 23 -6.78 -10.37 -1.04
C CYS A 23 -6.81 -10.38 -2.57
N GLN A 24 -7.68 -9.59 -3.19
CA GLN A 24 -7.75 -9.49 -4.64
C GLN A 24 -6.64 -8.60 -5.23
N ARG A 25 -6.26 -7.55 -4.52
CA ARG A 25 -5.36 -6.53 -5.05
C ARG A 25 -3.90 -6.73 -4.63
N THR A 26 -3.65 -7.63 -3.70
CA THR A 26 -2.30 -7.88 -3.17
C THR A 26 -2.03 -9.39 -3.18
N SER A 27 -0.76 -9.73 -2.91
CA SER A 27 -0.37 -11.13 -2.72
C SER A 27 -0.57 -11.59 -1.28
N PHE A 28 -1.27 -10.81 -0.46
CA PHE A 28 -1.47 -11.09 0.95
C PHE A 28 -2.18 -12.43 1.15
N VAL A 29 -1.52 -13.34 1.87
CA VAL A 29 -2.12 -14.63 2.23
C VAL A 29 -2.96 -14.44 3.48
N LEU A 30 -4.24 -14.85 3.42
CA LEU A 30 -5.16 -14.65 4.51
C LEU A 30 -4.81 -15.53 5.70
N LYS A 31 -4.28 -14.89 6.75
CA LYS A 31 -4.08 -15.47 8.08
C LYS A 31 -4.71 -14.52 9.08
N GLU A 32 -5.48 -15.05 10.01
CA GLU A 32 -6.30 -14.24 10.91
C GLU A 32 -5.50 -13.17 11.63
N THR A 33 -4.43 -13.56 12.32
CA THR A 33 -3.65 -12.63 13.12
C THR A 33 -2.92 -11.61 12.25
N GLU A 34 -2.40 -12.03 11.12
CA GLU A 34 -1.69 -11.13 10.23
C GLU A 34 -2.66 -10.13 9.58
N MET A 35 -3.82 -10.57 9.16
CA MET A 35 -4.83 -9.68 8.59
C MET A 35 -5.32 -8.67 9.61
N ASP A 36 -5.56 -9.11 10.86
CA ASP A 36 -5.97 -8.18 11.92
C ASP A 36 -4.93 -7.09 12.13
N ARG A 37 -3.65 -7.45 12.13
CA ARG A 37 -2.57 -6.47 12.29
C ARG A 37 -2.50 -5.52 11.10
N PHE A 38 -2.65 -6.05 9.91
CA PHE A 38 -2.65 -5.23 8.69
C PHE A 38 -3.81 -4.24 8.69
N LEU A 39 -5.00 -4.71 9.10
CA LEU A 39 -6.18 -3.84 9.20
C LEU A 39 -5.97 -2.71 10.20
N LEU A 40 -5.30 -3.00 11.34
CA LEU A 40 -4.98 -1.96 12.31
C LEU A 40 -4.02 -0.93 11.73
N MET A 41 -3.03 -1.36 10.97
CA MET A 41 -2.10 -0.46 10.32
C MET A 41 -2.80 0.43 9.29
N LEU A 42 -3.72 -0.14 8.52
CA LEU A 42 -4.53 0.63 7.58
C LEU A 42 -5.40 1.66 8.30
N ALA A 43 -6.00 1.26 9.42
CA ALA A 43 -6.85 2.16 10.19
C ALA A 43 -6.09 3.36 10.74
N ASP A 44 -4.81 3.19 11.08
CA ASP A 44 -3.96 4.30 11.52
C ASP A 44 -3.83 5.38 10.45
N TYR A 45 -3.99 5.02 9.19
CA TYR A 45 -3.93 5.96 8.08
C TYR A 45 -5.31 6.33 7.54
N GLY A 46 -6.38 5.98 8.27
CA GLY A 46 -7.73 6.33 7.86
C GLY A 46 -8.35 5.40 6.83
N ILE A 47 -7.71 4.27 6.53
CA ILE A 47 -8.20 3.31 5.55
C ILE A 47 -8.99 2.23 6.28
N LYS A 48 -10.31 2.37 6.32
CA LYS A 48 -11.20 1.50 7.10
C LYS A 48 -12.27 0.82 6.27
N SER A 49 -12.33 1.10 4.98
CA SER A 49 -13.37 0.56 4.11
C SER A 49 -12.79 0.17 2.76
N GLU A 50 -13.55 -0.64 2.02
CA GLU A 50 -13.22 -1.05 0.67
C GLU A 50 -12.98 0.16 -0.24
N ASN A 51 -13.85 1.16 -0.16
CA ASN A 51 -13.72 2.35 -1.01
C ASN A 51 -12.45 3.14 -0.69
N GLU A 52 -12.14 3.30 0.58
CA GLU A 52 -10.94 4.01 0.99
C GLU A 52 -9.68 3.29 0.52
N PHE A 53 -9.69 1.96 0.61
CA PHE A 53 -8.57 1.17 0.09
C PHE A 53 -8.44 1.31 -1.42
N ALA A 54 -9.54 1.16 -2.16
CA ALA A 54 -9.55 1.25 -3.61
C ALA A 54 -9.06 2.61 -4.09
N ASP A 55 -9.46 3.67 -3.41
CA ASP A 55 -9.10 5.04 -3.80
C ASP A 55 -7.66 5.38 -3.50
N SER A 56 -7.06 4.77 -2.49
CA SER A 56 -5.73 5.15 -2.00
C SER A 56 -4.63 4.17 -2.39
N PHE A 57 -4.93 2.89 -2.58
CA PHE A 57 -3.92 1.87 -2.82
C PHE A 57 -3.19 2.13 -4.13
N PHE A 58 -1.87 2.26 -4.06
CA PHE A 58 -1.03 2.47 -5.24
C PHE A 58 -0.41 1.16 -5.72
N GLY A 59 0.21 0.41 -4.80
CA GLY A 59 0.86 -0.84 -5.21
C GLY A 59 1.54 -1.57 -4.06
N GLU A 60 1.86 -2.82 -4.33
CA GLU A 60 2.59 -3.71 -3.45
C GLU A 60 3.94 -4.02 -4.07
N TYR A 61 5.01 -3.93 -3.27
CA TYR A 61 6.38 -4.15 -3.72
C TYR A 61 7.10 -5.10 -2.79
N GLU A 62 7.89 -6.01 -3.35
CA GLU A 62 8.64 -7.01 -2.61
C GLU A 62 10.12 -6.70 -2.70
N GLY A 63 10.86 -6.93 -1.60
CA GLY A 63 12.29 -6.77 -1.57
C GLY A 63 12.74 -5.86 -0.43
N ASN A 64 14.03 -5.52 -0.43
CA ASN A 64 14.57 -4.60 0.56
C ASN A 64 14.12 -3.16 0.27
N GLU A 65 14.35 -2.28 1.24
CA GLU A 65 13.87 -0.90 1.15
C GLU A 65 14.37 -0.17 -0.09
N ASP A 66 15.64 -0.32 -0.42
CA ASP A 66 16.22 0.37 -1.57
C ASP A 66 15.61 -0.10 -2.88
N ASP A 67 15.46 -1.41 -3.05
CA ASP A 67 14.84 -1.98 -4.25
C ASP A 67 13.37 -1.56 -4.37
N VAL A 68 12.66 -1.58 -3.25
CA VAL A 68 11.25 -1.18 -3.23
C VAL A 68 11.10 0.29 -3.62
N LEU A 69 11.91 1.17 -3.05
CA LEU A 69 11.84 2.59 -3.38
C LEU A 69 12.16 2.82 -4.86
N GLN A 70 13.13 2.11 -5.40
CA GLN A 70 13.49 2.25 -6.81
C GLN A 70 12.33 1.85 -7.71
N GLN A 71 11.72 0.70 -7.45
CA GLN A 71 10.58 0.22 -8.22
C GLN A 71 9.39 1.17 -8.11
N PHE A 72 9.07 1.59 -6.89
CA PHE A 72 7.96 2.50 -6.65
C PHE A 72 8.15 3.83 -7.36
N VAL A 73 9.34 4.43 -7.22
CA VAL A 73 9.63 5.73 -7.83
C VAL A 73 9.56 5.63 -9.35
N GLN A 74 10.03 4.53 -9.93
CA GLN A 74 9.92 4.33 -11.38
C GLN A 74 8.46 4.29 -11.83
N ASP A 75 7.61 3.58 -11.09
CA ASP A 75 6.18 3.51 -11.41
C ASP A 75 5.52 4.87 -11.25
N TRP A 76 5.86 5.58 -10.17
CA TRP A 76 5.33 6.90 -9.90
C TRP A 76 5.73 7.90 -11.00
N CYS A 77 6.99 7.87 -11.42
CA CYS A 77 7.49 8.72 -12.50
C CYS A 77 6.78 8.43 -13.82
N ALA A 78 6.50 7.15 -14.11
CA ALA A 78 5.79 6.78 -15.33
C ALA A 78 4.37 7.38 -15.34
N LEU A 79 3.72 7.42 -14.17
CA LEU A 79 2.36 7.97 -14.07
C LEU A 79 2.33 9.50 -14.06
N THR A 80 3.40 10.13 -13.56
CA THR A 80 3.46 11.59 -13.43
C THR A 80 4.34 12.23 -14.50
N LYS A 81 4.70 11.48 -15.53
CA LYS A 81 5.53 11.94 -16.63
C LYS A 81 4.93 13.21 -17.23
N GLY A 82 5.70 14.25 -17.31
CA GLY A 82 5.23 15.56 -17.74
C GLY A 82 4.87 16.50 -16.62
N CYS A 83 4.71 15.98 -15.40
CA CYS A 83 4.46 16.79 -14.21
C CYS A 83 5.74 17.11 -13.45
N LEU A 84 6.84 16.40 -13.76
CA LEU A 84 8.11 16.57 -13.06
C LEU A 84 9.09 17.39 -13.90
N PRO A 85 9.91 18.22 -13.25
CA PRO A 85 11.04 18.86 -13.93
C PRO A 85 11.98 17.81 -14.51
N LYS A 86 12.47 18.07 -15.71
CA LYS A 86 13.38 17.15 -16.39
C LYS A 86 14.65 16.85 -15.57
N GLN A 87 15.09 17.81 -14.77
CA GLN A 87 16.27 17.65 -13.93
C GLN A 87 16.07 16.56 -12.88
N LEU A 88 14.88 16.47 -12.28
CA LEU A 88 14.58 15.46 -11.29
C LEU A 88 14.52 14.07 -11.93
N LEU A 89 13.98 13.98 -13.14
CA LEU A 89 13.91 12.73 -13.87
C LEU A 89 15.30 12.22 -14.26
N LYS A 90 16.23 13.11 -14.55
CA LYS A 90 17.59 12.74 -14.96
C LYS A 90 18.47 12.28 -13.82
N GLN A 91 18.17 12.68 -12.60
CA GLN A 91 19.03 12.36 -11.45
C GLN A 91 18.99 10.88 -11.09
N ASN A 92 17.96 10.17 -11.49
CA ASN A 92 17.84 8.73 -11.29
C ASN A 92 18.10 8.31 -9.85
N ASN A 93 17.81 9.19 -8.90
CA ASN A 93 18.04 8.95 -7.47
C ASN A 93 16.69 8.77 -6.78
N SER A 94 16.27 7.51 -6.68
CA SER A 94 14.95 7.18 -6.13
C SER A 94 14.82 7.60 -4.67
N ALA A 95 15.86 7.40 -3.87
CA ALA A 95 15.81 7.79 -2.47
C ALA A 95 15.63 9.29 -2.31
N LYS A 96 16.32 10.06 -3.11
CA LYS A 96 16.22 11.53 -3.06
C LYS A 96 14.84 12.01 -3.48
N LEU A 97 14.28 11.46 -4.56
CA LEU A 97 12.94 11.81 -5.00
C LEU A 97 11.91 11.46 -3.94
N TRP A 98 12.05 10.29 -3.32
CA TRP A 98 11.14 9.88 -2.25
C TRP A 98 11.20 10.86 -1.08
N HIS A 99 12.41 11.14 -0.57
CA HIS A 99 12.56 11.96 0.62
C HIS A 99 12.21 13.44 0.39
N GLU A 100 12.50 13.97 -0.78
CA GLU A 100 12.31 15.41 -1.04
C GLU A 100 10.93 15.74 -1.61
N LEU A 101 10.25 14.77 -2.23
CA LEU A 101 9.03 15.09 -2.98
C LEU A 101 7.89 14.12 -2.70
N ILE A 102 8.11 12.81 -2.88
CA ILE A 102 7.02 11.85 -2.97
C ILE A 102 6.43 11.46 -1.62
N GLN A 103 7.26 11.33 -0.58
CA GLN A 103 6.81 10.80 0.70
C GLN A 103 5.68 11.60 1.33
N PHE A 104 5.58 12.87 0.99
CA PHE A 104 4.54 13.73 1.56
C PHE A 104 3.15 13.41 1.03
N ASP A 105 3.08 12.72 -0.10
CA ASP A 105 1.82 12.38 -0.76
C ASP A 105 1.42 10.92 -0.56
N PHE A 106 2.21 10.14 0.17
CA PHE A 106 1.97 8.71 0.33
C PHE A 106 2.15 8.25 1.77
N HIS A 107 1.36 7.22 2.13
CA HIS A 107 1.62 6.40 3.32
C HIS A 107 2.31 5.13 2.87
N ARG A 108 3.22 4.63 3.70
CA ARG A 108 3.97 3.40 3.40
C ARG A 108 3.81 2.44 4.56
N ILE A 109 3.35 1.23 4.27
CA ILE A 109 3.23 0.15 5.24
C ILE A 109 4.16 -0.98 4.83
N VAL A 110 5.04 -1.38 5.74
CA VAL A 110 5.91 -2.55 5.56
C VAL A 110 5.35 -3.70 6.38
N PHE A 111 5.07 -4.82 5.72
CA PHE A 111 4.47 -5.97 6.38
C PHE A 111 4.90 -7.26 5.70
N ASN A 112 5.47 -8.19 6.48
CA ASN A 112 5.89 -9.52 6.01
C ASN A 112 6.79 -9.48 4.77
N GLY A 113 7.75 -8.54 4.73
CA GLY A 113 8.71 -8.45 3.63
C GLY A 113 8.21 -7.72 2.41
N ASN A 114 6.95 -7.29 2.41
CA ASN A 114 6.37 -6.50 1.34
C ASN A 114 6.10 -5.09 1.81
N THR A 115 6.12 -4.16 0.88
CA THR A 115 5.82 -2.75 1.16
C THR A 115 4.59 -2.34 0.35
N TYR A 116 3.65 -1.68 1.01
CA TYR A 116 2.39 -1.25 0.43
C TYR A 116 2.34 0.27 0.47
N PHE A 117 2.07 0.90 -0.68
CA PHE A 117 1.98 2.35 -0.79
C PHE A 117 0.55 2.78 -1.00
N PHE A 118 0.15 3.84 -0.28
CA PHE A 118 -1.20 4.39 -0.33
C PHE A 118 -1.11 5.90 -0.49
N ARG A 119 -1.91 6.45 -1.39
CA ARG A 119 -1.98 7.91 -1.57
C ARG A 119 -2.64 8.54 -0.35
N ARG A 120 -2.14 9.69 0.03
CA ARG A 120 -2.74 10.50 1.10
C ARG A 120 -3.88 11.31 0.50
N ASN A 121 -5.07 10.77 0.54
CA ASN A 121 -6.25 11.44 -0.03
C ASN A 121 -7.14 12.07 1.04
N PHE A 122 -6.76 11.90 2.29
CA PHE A 122 -7.61 12.31 3.40
C PHE A 122 -6.92 13.34 4.26
#